data_5b115568fd7759707191de7c5c176848
#
_entry.id   5b115568fd7759707191de7c5c176848
#
_cell.length_a   1.000
_cell.length_b   1.000
_cell.length_c   1.000
_cell.angle_alpha   90.00
_cell.angle_beta   90.00
_cell.angle_gamma   90.00
#
_symmetry.space_group_name_H-M   'P 1'
#
loop_
_entity.id
_entity.type
_entity.pdbx_description
1 polymer ?
#
loop_
_entity_poly.entity_id
_entity_poly.type
_entity_poly.pdbx_seq_one_letter_code
_entity_poly.pdbx_strand_id
1 'polypeptide(L)'
;MVVDPQHRAVQSANEHGLVAVLGDATRSEVLRRAEAEHAGQIIIGAQRDDTAVLITLTARQLNPTATIVVAVREDENAPLLRQSGANVVVTSSGSAGRLLGMSTFSPNAGAVLEDLLTVGSGLDMVDREVTGTEVGGAPQDCGDLVIAVVRDGERLPYTDPRVAALRLGDRVIAVRRVAGPA
;
A
#
# COMPACT_ATOMS: atom_id res chain seq x y z
N MET A 1 4.92 7.49 -13.25
CA MET A 1 4.24 8.56 -14.02
C MET A 1 3.06 9.09 -13.21
N VAL A 2 2.75 10.38 -13.29
CA VAL A 2 1.64 11.02 -12.57
C VAL A 2 0.59 11.51 -13.58
N VAL A 3 -0.69 11.37 -13.26
CA VAL A 3 -1.80 11.95 -14.05
C VAL A 3 -2.60 12.88 -13.15
N ASP A 4 -2.77 14.12 -13.55
CA ASP A 4 -3.58 15.08 -12.79
C ASP A 4 -4.29 16.06 -13.76
N PRO A 5 -5.54 16.44 -13.50
CA PRO A 5 -6.26 17.42 -14.32
C PRO A 5 -5.80 18.87 -14.10
N GLN A 6 -5.02 19.14 -13.05
CA GLN A 6 -4.58 20.47 -12.70
C GLN A 6 -3.15 20.75 -13.19
N HIS A 7 -2.97 21.81 -13.96
CA HIS A 7 -1.66 22.26 -14.45
C HIS A 7 -0.62 22.41 -13.33
N ARG A 8 -1.04 22.96 -12.18
CA ARG A 8 -0.13 23.19 -11.05
C ARG A 8 0.41 21.88 -10.46
N ALA A 9 -0.43 20.85 -10.37
CA ALA A 9 -0.02 19.54 -9.86
C ALA A 9 0.97 18.86 -10.83
N VAL A 10 0.70 18.95 -12.14
CA VAL A 10 1.61 18.45 -13.19
C VAL A 10 2.95 19.17 -13.16
N GLN A 11 2.94 20.49 -13.02
CA GLN A 11 4.17 21.27 -12.90
C GLN A 11 4.98 20.86 -11.68
N SER A 12 4.35 20.78 -10.51
CA SER A 12 5.00 20.32 -9.27
C SER A 12 5.59 18.92 -9.41
N ALA A 13 4.88 17.97 -10.02
CA ALA A 13 5.39 16.64 -10.27
C ALA A 13 6.67 16.66 -11.14
N ASN A 14 6.68 17.48 -12.19
CA ASN A 14 7.85 17.64 -13.07
C ASN A 14 9.04 18.27 -12.33
N GLU A 15 8.81 19.25 -11.45
CA GLU A 15 9.84 19.88 -10.61
C GLU A 15 10.51 18.86 -9.65
N HIS A 16 9.76 17.82 -9.25
CA HIS A 16 10.29 16.69 -8.47
C HIS A 16 10.87 15.55 -9.35
N GLY A 17 11.07 15.79 -10.64
CA GLY A 17 11.67 14.81 -11.56
C GLY A 17 10.73 13.68 -11.98
N LEU A 18 9.42 13.79 -11.72
CA LEU A 18 8.43 12.81 -12.13
C LEU A 18 7.88 13.16 -13.52
N VAL A 19 7.68 12.15 -14.37
CA VAL A 19 6.95 12.33 -15.63
C VAL A 19 5.47 12.49 -15.34
N ALA A 20 4.85 13.55 -15.84
CA ALA A 20 3.46 13.85 -15.57
C ALA A 20 2.64 14.10 -16.85
N VAL A 21 1.41 13.65 -16.85
CA VAL A 21 0.42 13.81 -17.93
C VAL A 21 -0.73 14.69 -17.42
N LEU A 22 -0.93 15.81 -18.07
CA LEU A 22 -2.12 16.66 -17.83
C LEU A 22 -3.35 16.01 -18.45
N GLY A 23 -4.37 15.76 -17.66
CA GLY A 23 -5.65 15.24 -18.14
C GLY A 23 -6.52 14.59 -17.07
N ASP A 24 -7.73 14.27 -17.48
CA ASP A 24 -8.72 13.59 -16.65
C ASP A 24 -8.49 12.06 -16.73
N ALA A 25 -8.06 11.46 -15.61
CA ALA A 25 -7.75 10.04 -15.50
C ALA A 25 -8.98 9.11 -15.65
N THR A 26 -10.19 9.62 -15.67
CA THR A 26 -11.39 8.83 -16.00
C THR A 26 -11.44 8.44 -17.48
N ARG A 27 -10.65 9.11 -18.32
CA ARG A 27 -10.59 8.89 -19.76
C ARG A 27 -9.49 7.89 -20.12
N SER A 28 -9.87 6.85 -20.84
CA SER A 28 -8.94 5.79 -21.26
C SER A 28 -7.76 6.32 -22.09
N GLU A 29 -8.00 7.34 -22.93
CA GLU A 29 -6.96 7.98 -23.74
C GLU A 29 -5.87 8.63 -22.87
N VAL A 30 -6.25 9.28 -21.76
CA VAL A 30 -5.30 9.90 -20.82
C VAL A 30 -4.49 8.84 -20.09
N LEU A 31 -5.13 7.74 -19.63
CA LEU A 31 -4.44 6.63 -19.00
C LEU A 31 -3.50 5.90 -19.96
N ARG A 32 -3.85 5.76 -21.25
CA ARG A 32 -2.94 5.22 -22.26
C ARG A 32 -1.70 6.10 -22.47
N ARG A 33 -1.88 7.41 -22.54
CA ARG A 33 -0.75 8.36 -22.60
C ARG A 33 0.17 8.26 -21.37
N ALA A 34 -0.39 7.84 -20.23
CA ALA A 34 0.33 7.56 -19.00
C ALA A 34 0.86 6.11 -18.94
N GLU A 35 0.78 5.34 -20.03
CA GLU A 35 1.26 3.96 -20.13
C GLU A 35 0.65 3.01 -19.08
N ALA A 36 -0.59 3.27 -18.66
CA ALA A 36 -1.27 2.46 -17.64
C ALA A 36 -1.40 0.98 -18.04
N GLU A 37 -1.42 0.69 -19.35
CA GLU A 37 -1.48 -0.68 -19.91
C GLU A 37 -0.26 -1.52 -19.52
N HIS A 38 0.89 -0.88 -19.26
CA HIS A 38 2.15 -1.53 -18.93
C HIS A 38 2.55 -1.37 -17.46
N ALA A 39 1.74 -0.66 -16.67
CA ALA A 39 2.04 -0.42 -15.26
C ALA A 39 1.90 -1.70 -14.43
N GLY A 40 2.90 -2.06 -13.63
CA GLY A 40 2.80 -3.13 -12.65
C GLY A 40 1.91 -2.73 -11.46
N GLN A 41 1.90 -1.43 -11.12
CA GLN A 41 1.15 -0.88 -10.00
C GLN A 41 0.50 0.45 -10.39
N ILE A 42 -0.74 0.68 -9.94
CA ILE A 42 -1.49 1.91 -10.16
C ILE A 42 -2.03 2.39 -8.81
N ILE A 43 -1.72 3.63 -8.44
CA ILE A 43 -2.23 4.26 -7.22
C ILE A 43 -3.23 5.33 -7.62
N ILE A 44 -4.44 5.27 -7.06
CA ILE A 44 -5.53 6.20 -7.35
C ILE A 44 -5.86 6.99 -6.08
N GLY A 45 -5.60 8.31 -6.11
CA GLY A 45 -5.84 9.25 -5.02
C GLY A 45 -6.78 10.39 -5.44
N ALA A 46 -7.92 10.06 -6.04
CA ALA A 46 -8.89 11.06 -6.48
C ALA A 46 -9.55 11.77 -5.30
N GLN A 47 -9.92 13.05 -5.49
CA GLN A 47 -10.59 13.86 -4.46
C GLN A 47 -12.02 13.38 -4.16
N ARG A 48 -12.67 12.69 -5.09
CA ARG A 48 -14.05 12.20 -5.00
C ARG A 48 -14.08 10.69 -5.23
N ASP A 49 -14.88 9.99 -4.45
CA ASP A 49 -14.99 8.52 -4.52
C ASP A 49 -15.62 8.04 -5.83
N ASP A 50 -16.61 8.78 -6.38
CA ASP A 50 -17.19 8.48 -7.70
C ASP A 50 -16.15 8.55 -8.82
N THR A 51 -15.28 9.55 -8.76
CA THR A 51 -14.16 9.70 -9.69
C THR A 51 -13.16 8.54 -9.52
N ALA A 52 -12.85 8.16 -8.27
CA ALA A 52 -11.98 7.02 -7.98
C ALA A 52 -12.53 5.71 -8.57
N VAL A 53 -13.85 5.48 -8.49
CA VAL A 53 -14.53 4.33 -9.11
C VAL A 53 -14.34 4.32 -10.63
N LEU A 54 -14.58 5.44 -11.30
CA LEU A 54 -14.44 5.54 -12.76
C LEU A 54 -12.99 5.32 -13.21
N ILE A 55 -12.02 5.90 -12.49
CA ILE A 55 -10.60 5.67 -12.79
C ILE A 55 -10.23 4.21 -12.60
N THR A 56 -10.70 3.58 -11.52
CA THR A 56 -10.43 2.16 -11.22
C THR A 56 -10.97 1.26 -12.32
N LEU A 57 -12.22 1.47 -12.74
CA LEU A 57 -12.84 0.71 -13.84
C LEU A 57 -12.05 0.87 -15.14
N THR A 58 -11.70 2.11 -15.50
CA THR A 58 -10.95 2.40 -16.73
C THR A 58 -9.54 1.79 -16.68
N ALA A 59 -8.85 1.92 -15.54
CA ALA A 59 -7.53 1.34 -15.35
C ALA A 59 -7.55 -0.20 -15.42
N ARG A 60 -8.52 -0.85 -14.77
CA ARG A 60 -8.67 -2.30 -14.80
C ARG A 60 -9.02 -2.82 -16.19
N GLN A 61 -9.84 -2.08 -16.94
CA GLN A 61 -10.16 -2.42 -18.33
C GLN A 61 -8.91 -2.34 -19.24
N LEU A 62 -8.04 -1.36 -19.02
CA LEU A 62 -6.80 -1.19 -19.78
C LEU A 62 -5.72 -2.18 -19.35
N ASN A 63 -5.65 -2.50 -18.07
CA ASN A 63 -4.63 -3.37 -17.50
C ASN A 63 -5.26 -4.38 -16.51
N PRO A 64 -5.58 -5.59 -16.99
CA PRO A 64 -6.20 -6.63 -16.16
C PRO A 64 -5.32 -7.14 -15.02
N THR A 65 -4.00 -6.98 -15.10
CA THR A 65 -3.02 -7.60 -14.20
C THR A 65 -2.38 -6.64 -13.20
N ALA A 66 -2.48 -5.32 -13.42
CA ALA A 66 -1.90 -4.33 -12.52
C ALA A 66 -2.44 -4.46 -11.08
N THR A 67 -1.59 -4.24 -10.10
CA THR A 67 -2.02 -4.03 -8.72
C THR A 67 -2.56 -2.63 -8.56
N ILE A 68 -3.88 -2.51 -8.35
CA ILE A 68 -4.57 -1.22 -8.19
C ILE A 68 -4.81 -0.95 -6.71
N VAL A 69 -4.23 0.13 -6.20
CA VAL A 69 -4.42 0.65 -4.84
C VAL A 69 -5.22 1.94 -4.92
N VAL A 70 -6.32 2.03 -4.17
CA VAL A 70 -7.22 3.19 -4.24
C VAL A 70 -7.43 3.79 -2.86
N ALA A 71 -7.28 5.11 -2.76
CA ALA A 71 -7.73 5.87 -1.60
C ALA A 71 -9.22 6.21 -1.76
N VAL A 72 -9.99 5.97 -0.70
CA VAL A 72 -11.41 6.33 -0.59
C VAL A 72 -11.64 7.18 0.65
N ARG A 73 -12.61 8.08 0.61
CA ARG A 73 -12.97 8.93 1.74
C ARG A 73 -13.96 8.25 2.67
N GLU A 74 -15.02 7.70 2.11
CA GLU A 74 -16.13 7.11 2.86
C GLU A 74 -16.00 5.58 2.89
N ASP A 75 -16.02 4.99 4.09
CA ASP A 75 -15.91 3.54 4.28
C ASP A 75 -16.99 2.77 3.52
N GLU A 76 -18.17 3.35 3.37
CA GLU A 76 -19.29 2.75 2.63
C GLU A 76 -19.02 2.52 1.14
N ASN A 77 -18.08 3.30 0.54
CA ASN A 77 -17.70 3.18 -0.86
C ASN A 77 -16.59 2.12 -1.09
N ALA A 78 -15.95 1.62 -0.04
CA ALA A 78 -14.87 0.64 -0.17
C ALA A 78 -15.30 -0.68 -0.86
N PRO A 79 -16.49 -1.26 -0.61
CA PRO A 79 -16.95 -2.44 -1.32
C PRO A 79 -17.11 -2.19 -2.83
N LEU A 80 -17.61 -1.02 -3.22
CA LEU A 80 -17.80 -0.65 -4.63
C LEU A 80 -16.45 -0.57 -5.36
N LEU A 81 -15.43 0.02 -4.74
CA LEU A 81 -14.09 0.09 -5.32
C LEU A 81 -13.45 -1.29 -5.51
N ARG A 82 -13.65 -2.21 -4.56
CA ARG A 82 -13.20 -3.61 -4.73
C ARG A 82 -13.91 -4.30 -5.89
N GLN A 83 -15.23 -4.11 -6.03
CA GLN A 83 -16.01 -4.63 -7.16
C GLN A 83 -15.58 -4.01 -8.49
N SER A 84 -15.11 -2.76 -8.47
CA SER A 84 -14.57 -2.06 -9.64
C SER A 84 -13.18 -2.56 -10.06
N GLY A 85 -12.55 -3.45 -9.28
CA GLY A 85 -11.28 -4.07 -9.62
C GLY A 85 -10.07 -3.55 -8.83
N ALA A 86 -10.28 -2.77 -7.75
CA ALA A 86 -9.20 -2.42 -6.83
C ALA A 86 -8.71 -3.65 -6.05
N ASN A 87 -7.40 -3.85 -5.99
CA ASN A 87 -6.79 -4.90 -5.16
C ASN A 87 -6.73 -4.47 -3.69
N VAL A 88 -6.45 -3.19 -3.44
CA VAL A 88 -6.35 -2.62 -2.11
C VAL A 88 -7.15 -1.32 -2.07
N VAL A 89 -7.98 -1.17 -1.03
CA VAL A 89 -8.71 0.07 -0.76
C VAL A 89 -8.32 0.58 0.61
N VAL A 90 -7.85 1.82 0.66
CA VAL A 90 -7.43 2.52 1.88
C VAL A 90 -8.41 3.64 2.17
N THR A 91 -9.09 3.57 3.33
CA THR A 91 -10.00 4.64 3.76
C THR A 91 -9.20 5.72 4.48
N SER A 92 -9.08 6.88 3.86
CA SER A 92 -8.26 7.98 4.38
C SER A 92 -8.81 8.58 5.68
N SER A 93 -10.12 8.87 5.74
CA SER A 93 -10.76 9.42 6.94
C SER A 93 -10.73 8.43 8.11
N GLY A 94 -11.08 7.18 7.87
CA GLY A 94 -11.08 6.12 8.89
C GLY A 94 -9.67 5.83 9.44
N SER A 95 -8.65 5.84 8.59
CA SER A 95 -7.26 5.63 9.01
C SER A 95 -6.74 6.77 9.87
N ALA A 96 -6.96 8.01 9.46
CA ALA A 96 -6.62 9.19 10.26
C ALA A 96 -7.36 9.22 11.60
N GLY A 97 -8.66 8.93 11.61
CA GLY A 97 -9.45 8.86 12.83
C GLY A 97 -8.96 7.81 13.83
N ARG A 98 -8.58 6.62 13.34
CA ARG A 98 -7.98 5.56 14.19
C ARG A 98 -6.64 5.97 14.79
N LEU A 99 -5.78 6.61 14.00
CA LEU A 99 -4.48 7.11 14.48
C LEU A 99 -4.67 8.19 15.55
N LEU A 100 -5.57 9.15 15.32
CA LEU A 100 -5.91 10.19 16.30
C LEU A 100 -6.47 9.59 17.60
N GLY A 101 -7.41 8.66 17.49
CA GLY A 101 -7.98 7.95 18.64
C GLY A 101 -6.92 7.22 19.45
N MET A 102 -6.03 6.47 18.78
CA MET A 102 -4.93 5.78 19.45
C MET A 102 -3.97 6.77 20.13
N SER A 103 -3.59 7.85 19.46
CA SER A 103 -2.68 8.86 20.02
C SER A 103 -3.28 9.58 21.23
N THR A 104 -4.60 9.64 21.34
CA THR A 104 -5.29 10.19 22.53
C THR A 104 -5.10 9.28 23.76
N PHE A 105 -5.20 7.96 23.60
CA PHE A 105 -5.05 7.00 24.71
C PHE A 105 -3.60 6.61 24.96
N SER A 106 -2.77 6.57 23.96
CA SER A 106 -1.36 6.20 24.04
C SER A 106 -0.52 7.01 23.04
N PRO A 107 -0.04 8.19 23.44
CA PRO A 107 0.77 9.05 22.56
C PRO A 107 2.01 8.36 22.01
N ASN A 108 2.69 7.53 22.82
CA ASN A 108 3.88 6.79 22.40
C ASN A 108 3.55 5.72 21.33
N ALA A 109 2.39 5.04 21.45
CA ALA A 109 1.95 4.08 20.43
C ALA A 109 1.56 4.79 19.13
N GLY A 110 0.94 5.97 19.22
CA GLY A 110 0.66 6.82 18.07
C GLY A 110 1.95 7.22 17.33
N ALA A 111 2.96 7.66 18.07
CA ALA A 111 4.26 8.03 17.51
C ALA A 111 4.96 6.83 16.80
N VAL A 112 4.91 5.64 17.40
CA VAL A 112 5.47 4.42 16.77
C VAL A 112 4.74 4.08 15.48
N LEU A 113 3.41 4.23 15.45
CA LEU A 113 2.65 3.99 14.21
C LEU A 113 2.98 5.03 13.13
N GLU A 114 3.12 6.31 13.50
CA GLU A 114 3.53 7.36 12.58
C GLU A 114 4.91 7.07 11.99
N ASP A 115 5.84 6.61 12.83
CA ASP A 115 7.18 6.18 12.41
C ASP A 115 7.11 5.02 11.40
N LEU A 116 6.31 3.99 11.66
CA LEU A 116 6.09 2.87 10.76
C LEU A 116 5.42 3.24 9.42
N LEU A 117 4.70 4.36 9.37
CA LEU A 117 4.11 4.89 8.13
C LEU A 117 5.09 5.78 7.34
N THR A 118 6.22 6.17 7.96
CA THR A 118 7.22 7.03 7.34
C THR A 118 8.38 6.19 6.84
N VAL A 119 8.32 5.81 5.57
CA VAL A 119 9.34 4.94 4.94
C VAL A 119 10.72 5.56 4.99
N GLY A 120 11.71 4.79 5.42
CA GLY A 120 13.12 5.19 5.42
C GLY A 120 13.56 5.98 6.65
N SER A 121 12.74 6.05 7.71
CA SER A 121 13.04 6.72 8.96
C SER A 121 12.61 5.83 10.14
N GLY A 122 13.49 5.67 11.14
CA GLY A 122 13.16 4.96 12.38
C GLY A 122 12.87 3.48 12.20
N LEU A 123 11.60 3.10 12.20
CA LEU A 123 11.13 1.74 12.03
C LEU A 123 10.45 1.55 10.67
N ASP A 124 10.84 0.53 9.93
CA ASP A 124 10.19 0.13 8.67
C ASP A 124 9.40 -1.17 8.84
N MET A 125 8.23 -1.22 8.22
CA MET A 125 7.49 -2.46 8.02
C MET A 125 7.90 -3.07 6.68
N VAL A 126 8.37 -4.31 6.71
CA VAL A 126 8.83 -5.05 5.52
C VAL A 126 8.00 -6.29 5.29
N ASP A 127 7.73 -6.57 4.02
CA ASP A 127 7.16 -7.82 3.53
C ASP A 127 8.23 -8.52 2.70
N ARG A 128 8.83 -9.59 3.24
CA ARG A 128 9.93 -10.33 2.60
C ARG A 128 9.75 -11.82 2.65
N GLU A 129 10.36 -12.51 1.74
CA GLU A 129 10.43 -13.97 1.77
C GLU A 129 11.27 -14.46 2.96
N VAL A 130 10.91 -15.63 3.47
CA VAL A 130 11.70 -16.37 4.46
C VAL A 130 13.00 -16.82 3.82
N THR A 131 14.12 -16.54 4.48
CA THR A 131 15.46 -16.99 4.01
C THR A 131 15.69 -18.47 4.31
N GLY A 132 16.60 -19.10 3.57
CA GLY A 132 16.92 -20.51 3.79
C GLY A 132 17.38 -20.83 5.22
N THR A 133 18.01 -19.89 5.91
CA THR A 133 18.47 -20.02 7.31
C THR A 133 17.34 -19.93 8.33
N GLU A 134 16.20 -19.32 7.96
CA GLU A 134 15.03 -19.18 8.82
C GLU A 134 14.05 -20.34 8.67
N VAL A 135 14.17 -21.13 7.60
CA VAL A 135 13.30 -22.30 7.36
C VAL A 135 13.47 -23.34 8.48
N GLY A 136 12.35 -23.77 9.05
CA GLY A 136 12.29 -24.69 10.19
C GLY A 136 12.37 -24.00 11.54
N GLY A 137 12.81 -22.72 11.60
CA GLY A 137 12.82 -21.91 12.82
C GLY A 137 11.46 -21.30 13.12
N ALA A 138 11.29 -20.77 14.32
CA ALA A 138 10.10 -20.04 14.70
C ALA A 138 10.17 -18.55 14.21
N PRO A 139 9.02 -17.89 13.98
CA PRO A 139 9.00 -16.47 13.61
C PRO A 139 9.75 -15.55 14.58
N GLN A 140 9.79 -15.91 15.87
CA GLN A 140 10.49 -15.16 16.93
C GLN A 140 12.03 -15.26 16.82
N ASP A 141 12.55 -16.27 16.13
CA ASP A 141 13.99 -16.51 15.96
C ASP A 141 14.56 -15.74 14.75
N CYS A 142 13.70 -15.06 13.97
CA CYS A 142 14.13 -14.18 12.87
C CYS A 142 14.90 -12.98 13.41
N GLY A 143 15.82 -12.44 12.59
CA GLY A 143 16.57 -11.24 12.96
C GLY A 143 15.72 -9.95 13.03
N ASP A 144 14.55 -9.96 12.41
CA ASP A 144 13.55 -8.90 12.44
C ASP A 144 12.42 -9.25 13.42
N LEU A 145 11.68 -8.25 13.92
CA LEU A 145 10.48 -8.48 14.71
C LEU A 145 9.31 -8.91 13.80
N VAL A 146 9.12 -10.21 13.64
CA VAL A 146 8.01 -10.74 12.83
C VAL A 146 6.68 -10.56 13.55
N ILE A 147 5.70 -9.96 12.88
CA ILE A 147 4.33 -9.74 13.39
C ILE A 147 3.29 -10.65 12.73
N ALA A 148 3.54 -11.06 11.49
CA ALA A 148 2.69 -12.00 10.77
C ALA A 148 3.50 -12.81 9.75
N VAL A 149 2.96 -13.97 9.37
CA VAL A 149 3.47 -14.82 8.29
C VAL A 149 2.37 -14.95 7.23
N VAL A 150 2.75 -14.83 5.97
CA VAL A 150 1.86 -15.12 4.84
C VAL A 150 2.24 -16.48 4.27
N ARG A 151 1.31 -17.43 4.33
CA ARG A 151 1.43 -18.79 3.80
C ARG A 151 0.25 -19.10 2.90
N ASP A 152 0.50 -19.53 1.69
CA ASP A 152 -0.54 -19.88 0.70
C ASP A 152 -1.56 -18.74 0.46
N GLY A 153 -1.09 -17.47 0.56
CA GLY A 153 -1.93 -16.27 0.42
C GLY A 153 -2.74 -15.90 1.67
N GLU A 154 -2.72 -16.70 2.73
CA GLU A 154 -3.37 -16.40 4.02
C GLU A 154 -2.37 -15.69 4.96
N ARG A 155 -2.81 -14.56 5.55
CA ARG A 155 -2.04 -13.85 6.56
C ARG A 155 -2.36 -14.39 7.96
N LEU A 156 -1.36 -14.97 8.60
CA LEU A 156 -1.43 -15.59 9.92
C LEU A 156 -0.64 -14.74 10.94
N PRO A 157 -1.17 -14.48 12.14
CA PRO A 157 -0.36 -13.85 13.19
C PRO A 157 0.82 -14.77 13.55
N TYR A 158 1.94 -14.17 13.96
CA TYR A 158 3.15 -14.93 14.30
C TYR A 158 2.95 -15.97 15.43
N THR A 159 1.88 -15.82 16.22
CA THR A 159 1.50 -16.74 17.31
C THR A 159 0.62 -17.90 16.84
N ASP A 160 0.22 -17.95 15.56
CA ASP A 160 -0.62 -19.03 15.04
C ASP A 160 0.19 -20.34 15.03
N PRO A 161 -0.34 -21.44 15.61
CA PRO A 161 0.36 -22.73 15.64
C PRO A 161 0.77 -23.26 14.27
N ARG A 162 0.05 -22.89 13.21
CA ARG A 162 0.36 -23.29 11.82
C ARG A 162 1.68 -22.73 11.32
N VAL A 163 2.16 -21.63 11.91
CA VAL A 163 3.43 -20.99 11.55
C VAL A 163 4.50 -21.12 12.63
N ALA A 164 4.33 -22.04 13.59
CA ALA A 164 5.33 -22.33 14.62
C ALA A 164 6.71 -22.72 14.03
N ALA A 165 6.73 -23.24 12.81
CA ALA A 165 7.93 -23.45 12.01
C ALA A 165 7.72 -22.83 10.61
N LEU A 166 8.64 -21.94 10.23
CA LEU A 166 8.66 -21.27 8.93
C LEU A 166 8.99 -22.27 7.81
N ARG A 167 8.43 -22.05 6.62
CA ARG A 167 8.61 -22.90 5.45
C ARG A 167 9.19 -22.11 4.28
N LEU A 168 9.81 -22.81 3.37
CA LEU A 168 10.17 -22.23 2.08
C LEU A 168 8.91 -21.76 1.35
N GLY A 169 8.93 -20.54 0.84
CA GLY A 169 7.78 -19.90 0.19
C GLY A 169 6.89 -19.09 1.13
N ASP A 170 7.10 -19.16 2.46
CA ASP A 170 6.47 -18.22 3.38
C ASP A 170 7.01 -16.82 3.17
N ARG A 171 6.18 -15.83 3.43
CA ARG A 171 6.60 -14.43 3.55
C ARG A 171 6.36 -13.96 4.97
N VAL A 172 7.26 -13.14 5.48
CA VAL A 172 7.13 -12.54 6.82
C VAL A 172 6.84 -11.05 6.69
N ILE A 173 5.85 -10.60 7.46
CA ILE A 173 5.61 -9.19 7.71
C ILE A 173 6.33 -8.86 9.01
N ALA A 174 7.36 -8.04 8.92
CA ALA A 174 8.23 -7.77 10.05
C ALA A 174 8.52 -6.27 10.21
N VAL A 175 8.86 -5.88 11.43
CA VAL A 175 9.34 -4.54 11.74
C VAL A 175 10.85 -4.63 11.95
N ARG A 176 11.58 -3.76 11.29
CA ARG A 176 13.03 -3.62 11.45
C ARG A 176 13.42 -2.15 11.61
N ARG A 177 14.58 -1.93 12.22
CA ARG A 177 15.15 -0.60 12.27
C ARG A 177 15.77 -0.24 10.92
N VAL A 178 15.45 0.95 10.42
CA VAL A 178 16.17 1.49 9.27
C VAL A 178 17.59 1.83 9.71
N ALA A 179 18.58 1.31 9.00
CA ALA A 179 19.94 1.81 9.16
C ALA A 179 19.93 3.26 8.69
N GLY A 180 20.06 4.20 9.62
CA GLY A 180 20.19 5.62 9.27
C GLY A 180 21.33 5.83 8.27
N PRO A 181 21.28 6.89 7.46
CA PRO A 181 22.42 7.23 6.64
C PRO A 181 23.66 7.41 7.55
N ALA A 182 24.73 6.71 7.20
CA ALA A 182 26.02 6.80 7.88
C ALA A 182 26.63 8.19 7.71
#